data_2d96bef8b90904ea980842cde0248b3c
#
_entry.id   2d96bef8b90904ea980842cde0248b3c
#
_cell.length_a   1.000
_cell.length_b   1.000
_cell.length_c   1.000
_cell.angle_alpha   90.00
_cell.angle_beta   90.00
_cell.angle_gamma   90.00
#
_symmetry.space_group_name_H-M   'P 1'
#
loop_
_entity.id
_entity.type
_entity.pdbx_description
1 polymer ?
#
loop_
_entity_poly.entity_id
_entity_poly.type
_entity_poly.pdbx_seq_one_letter_code
_entity_poly.pdbx_strand_id
1 'polypeptide(L)'
;MNFKAWVLLVSAMTTACLPGTALSAGQTPLDLNLPSLGTVAGAELSPADEYALGAQIMRQVRAAPTYMSDPETSEYLNRLGYQLVSNANTYTYQFFFFPIRDATLNAFALPGGYIAVHTGTIINAQNESELAGVMGHEIGHVSQRHIARMIEAQKGNMALTIGSMLLAILAARAGGNSGGHAAAAVAMGSQAAMIQSQLNYSRDAEREADRVGLQTLYNAGFDPKGMESFFERLHSSNRFYESAAPAYLSTHPLTVERMADMENRTRSIPPRLHRDSLDFKLIQARLEVLQETRHDGWYKVRKEFQRRLKTSSGVNEAVLHYGLSVAAQKLHEPDEALVEARLAMKAGKSAILVRNLTRTEYDAARTAADKRKAVEDARSAVDRFPLSTMIAENYVDLLYSQNEHQKLINFLRSNTAISQESSNYHALLARSYEKLGKKSLQYLHTGEMYALYGSTEAAVYQMTLGQKAADGDFYTMSQIDARLRELREQLLIEKERAK
;
A
#
# COMPACT_ATOMS: atom_id res chain seq x y z
N MET A 1 49.03 63.41 -49.28
CA MET A 1 48.41 64.55 -48.53
C MET A 1 47.41 63.99 -47.51
N ASN A 2 47.65 64.35 -46.27
CA ASN A 2 46.94 63.97 -45.07
C ASN A 2 45.44 64.09 -45.14
N PHE A 3 44.72 63.19 -44.46
CA PHE A 3 43.66 63.59 -43.52
C PHE A 3 43.43 62.56 -42.44
N LYS A 4 43.40 63.05 -41.23
CA LYS A 4 43.40 62.34 -39.96
C LYS A 4 42.13 61.65 -39.62
N ALA A 5 42.28 60.51 -38.91
CA ALA A 5 41.30 59.74 -38.18
C ALA A 5 40.47 60.60 -37.17
N TRP A 6 39.22 60.24 -37.01
CA TRP A 6 38.47 60.36 -35.77
C TRP A 6 37.76 59.07 -35.47
N VAL A 7 38.25 58.41 -34.44
CA VAL A 7 37.64 57.21 -33.86
C VAL A 7 36.58 57.67 -32.89
N LEU A 8 35.32 57.40 -33.16
CA LEU A 8 34.22 57.48 -32.17
C LEU A 8 33.99 56.10 -31.58
N LEU A 9 34.41 55.95 -30.34
CA LEU A 9 34.12 54.84 -29.47
C LEU A 9 32.63 54.88 -29.08
N VAL A 10 31.79 54.05 -29.69
CA VAL A 10 30.45 53.77 -29.21
C VAL A 10 30.51 52.56 -28.26
N SER A 11 30.42 52.88 -26.96
CA SER A 11 30.33 51.87 -25.90
C SER A 11 28.95 51.26 -25.94
N ALA A 12 28.80 50.09 -26.56
CA ALA A 12 27.57 49.32 -26.47
C ALA A 12 27.55 48.57 -25.14
N MET A 13 26.81 49.08 -24.18
CA MET A 13 26.40 48.35 -22.99
C MET A 13 25.43 47.23 -23.41
N THR A 14 25.95 46.03 -23.59
CA THR A 14 25.15 44.83 -23.64
C THR A 14 24.73 44.48 -22.21
N THR A 15 23.51 44.84 -21.86
CA THR A 15 22.80 44.31 -20.68
C THR A 15 22.59 42.83 -20.88
N ALA A 16 23.46 42.01 -20.30
CA ALA A 16 23.26 40.56 -20.22
C ALA A 16 22.08 40.32 -19.26
N CYS A 17 20.90 40.05 -19.80
CA CYS A 17 19.82 39.41 -19.06
C CYS A 17 20.28 37.98 -18.67
N LEU A 18 20.80 37.85 -17.46
CA LEU A 18 20.90 36.55 -16.82
C LEU A 18 19.48 36.00 -16.60
N PRO A 19 19.16 34.76 -17.00
CA PRO A 19 17.92 34.17 -16.59
C PRO A 19 17.95 34.08 -15.05
N GLY A 20 17.08 34.84 -14.41
CA GLY A 20 16.83 34.71 -12.98
C GLY A 20 16.42 33.26 -12.72
N THR A 21 17.31 32.47 -12.13
CA THR A 21 16.91 31.27 -11.42
C THR A 21 15.94 31.72 -10.34
N ALA A 22 14.64 31.50 -10.57
CA ALA A 22 13.67 31.54 -9.52
C ALA A 22 14.12 30.51 -8.48
N LEU A 23 14.80 30.98 -7.45
CA LEU A 23 14.97 30.24 -6.21
C LEU A 23 13.54 29.94 -5.75
N SER A 24 13.12 28.70 -5.99
CA SER A 24 11.99 28.12 -5.27
C SER A 24 12.32 28.37 -3.80
N ALA A 25 11.60 29.29 -3.18
CA ALA A 25 11.69 29.52 -1.74
C ALA A 25 11.31 28.17 -1.11
N GLY A 26 12.31 27.39 -0.72
CA GLY A 26 12.13 26.17 0.03
C GLY A 26 11.33 26.58 1.27
N GLN A 27 10.08 26.18 1.32
CA GLN A 27 9.25 26.40 2.50
C GLN A 27 9.93 25.68 3.64
N THR A 28 10.34 26.41 4.66
CA THR A 28 10.86 25.82 5.89
C THR A 28 9.84 24.82 6.44
N PRO A 29 10.26 23.61 6.82
CA PRO A 29 9.37 22.64 7.45
C PRO A 29 8.69 23.29 8.65
N LEU A 30 7.40 22.97 8.86
CA LEU A 30 6.65 23.45 9.99
C LEU A 30 7.20 22.75 11.25
N ASP A 31 7.84 23.49 12.13
CA ASP A 31 8.27 23.00 13.45
C ASP A 31 7.25 23.47 14.49
N LEU A 32 6.44 22.56 14.97
CA LEU A 32 5.41 22.83 15.99
C LEU A 32 5.96 22.68 17.42
N ASN A 33 7.28 22.55 17.61
CA ASN A 33 7.94 22.37 18.92
C ASN A 33 7.17 21.38 19.82
N LEU A 34 7.07 20.13 19.34
CA LEU A 34 6.34 19.07 20.04
C LEU A 34 7.19 18.56 21.22
N PRO A 35 6.74 18.74 22.46
CA PRO A 35 7.35 17.99 23.55
C PRO A 35 7.01 16.52 23.33
N SER A 36 8.04 15.65 23.24
CA SER A 36 7.82 14.22 23.28
C SER A 36 7.28 13.87 24.68
N LEU A 37 6.19 13.13 24.75
CA LEU A 37 5.62 12.62 26.01
C LEU A 37 6.47 11.50 26.62
N GLY A 38 7.79 11.64 26.56
CA GLY A 38 8.77 10.82 27.28
C GLY A 38 9.14 9.50 26.61
N THR A 39 10.43 9.30 26.50
CA THR A 39 11.09 8.06 26.05
C THR A 39 11.17 7.00 27.17
N VAL A 40 10.07 6.71 27.87
CA VAL A 40 10.10 5.72 28.98
C VAL A 40 9.80 4.31 28.48
N ALA A 41 9.31 4.16 27.27
CA ALA A 41 8.90 2.90 26.68
C ALA A 41 10.05 2.15 25.97
N GLY A 42 11.19 2.02 26.58
CA GLY A 42 12.34 1.31 25.99
C GLY A 42 12.69 -0.01 26.66
N ALA A 43 12.03 -0.35 27.75
CA ALA A 43 12.48 -1.43 28.60
C ALA A 43 11.90 -2.82 28.26
N GLU A 44 10.69 -2.91 27.74
CA GLU A 44 10.00 -4.20 27.54
C GLU A 44 9.76 -4.62 26.09
N LEU A 45 9.57 -3.68 25.12
CA LEU A 45 9.36 -4.02 23.71
C LEU A 45 10.30 -3.21 22.81
N SER A 46 11.34 -3.85 22.29
CA SER A 46 12.27 -3.17 21.37
C SER A 46 11.63 -2.96 19.99
N PRO A 47 12.11 -2.00 19.16
CA PRO A 47 11.65 -1.86 17.77
C PRO A 47 11.77 -3.14 16.94
N ALA A 48 12.78 -3.98 17.23
CA ALA A 48 12.95 -5.28 16.59
C ALA A 48 11.84 -6.26 16.99
N ASP A 49 11.44 -6.26 18.28
CA ASP A 49 10.35 -7.09 18.78
C ASP A 49 9.00 -6.60 18.22
N GLU A 50 8.79 -5.28 18.14
CA GLU A 50 7.60 -4.72 17.49
C GLU A 50 7.50 -5.16 16.02
N TYR A 51 8.63 -5.13 15.29
CA TYR A 51 8.66 -5.58 13.90
C TYR A 51 8.37 -7.09 13.79
N ALA A 52 8.97 -7.92 14.64
CA ALA A 52 8.72 -9.35 14.66
C ALA A 52 7.25 -9.69 14.97
N LEU A 53 6.64 -8.99 15.93
CA LEU A 53 5.23 -9.11 16.27
C LEU A 53 4.35 -8.68 15.09
N GLY A 54 4.64 -7.52 14.50
CA GLY A 54 3.91 -7.02 13.31
C GLY A 54 4.00 -7.97 12.12
N ALA A 55 5.19 -8.51 11.84
CA ALA A 55 5.39 -9.51 10.80
C ALA A 55 4.58 -10.80 11.06
N GLN A 56 4.47 -11.22 12.32
CA GLN A 56 3.63 -12.35 12.71
C GLN A 56 2.14 -12.06 12.46
N ILE A 57 1.66 -10.89 12.85
CA ILE A 57 0.28 -10.45 12.59
C ILE A 57 0.03 -10.38 11.08
N MET A 58 0.95 -9.79 10.32
CA MET A 58 0.82 -9.65 8.87
C MET A 58 0.75 -10.97 8.11
N ARG A 59 1.37 -12.05 8.62
CA ARG A 59 1.19 -13.39 8.03
C ARG A 59 -0.27 -13.84 8.06
N GLN A 60 -0.96 -13.58 9.15
CA GLN A 60 -2.36 -13.93 9.33
C GLN A 60 -3.28 -12.96 8.56
N VAL A 61 -2.96 -11.66 8.57
CA VAL A 61 -3.68 -10.64 7.78
C VAL A 61 -3.67 -10.99 6.30
N ARG A 62 -2.52 -11.39 5.75
CA ARG A 62 -2.40 -11.80 4.33
C ARG A 62 -3.21 -13.05 4.00
N ALA A 63 -3.48 -13.92 4.98
CA ALA A 63 -4.34 -15.09 4.82
C ALA A 63 -5.84 -14.75 4.92
N ALA A 64 -6.20 -13.58 5.43
CA ALA A 64 -7.59 -13.17 5.61
C ALA A 64 -8.25 -12.83 4.25
N PRO A 65 -9.51 -13.22 4.01
CA PRO A 65 -10.24 -12.90 2.76
C PRO A 65 -10.42 -11.40 2.50
N THR A 66 -10.29 -10.57 3.53
CA THR A 66 -10.37 -9.11 3.44
C THR A 66 -9.07 -8.47 3.00
N TYR A 67 -7.93 -9.17 3.09
CA TYR A 67 -6.68 -8.66 2.55
C TYR A 67 -6.78 -8.51 1.03
N MET A 68 -6.48 -7.32 0.53
CA MET A 68 -6.57 -7.05 -0.90
C MET A 68 -5.16 -7.07 -1.52
N SER A 69 -4.85 -8.14 -2.24
CA SER A 69 -3.61 -8.23 -3.03
C SER A 69 -3.83 -7.57 -4.40
N ASP A 70 -3.86 -6.24 -4.42
CA ASP A 70 -4.03 -5.45 -5.64
C ASP A 70 -2.79 -4.57 -5.87
N PRO A 71 -1.98 -4.88 -6.90
CA PRO A 71 -0.69 -4.21 -7.10
C PRO A 71 -0.80 -2.70 -7.28
N GLU A 72 -1.81 -2.22 -8.01
CA GLU A 72 -2.02 -0.79 -8.27
C GLU A 72 -2.34 -0.04 -6.97
N THR A 73 -3.26 -0.56 -6.18
CA THR A 73 -3.65 0.05 -4.90
C THR A 73 -2.49 0.00 -3.90
N SER A 74 -1.79 -1.13 -3.84
CA SER A 74 -0.64 -1.30 -2.93
C SER A 74 0.50 -0.34 -3.28
N GLU A 75 0.86 -0.22 -4.55
CA GLU A 75 1.92 0.70 -4.99
C GLU A 75 1.53 2.17 -4.74
N TYR A 76 0.28 2.53 -5.01
CA TYR A 76 -0.23 3.87 -4.73
C TYR A 76 -0.15 4.21 -3.24
N LEU A 77 -0.66 3.33 -2.36
CA LEU A 77 -0.63 3.54 -0.91
C LEU A 77 0.79 3.64 -0.37
N ASN A 78 1.71 2.77 -0.82
CA ASN A 78 3.10 2.82 -0.39
C ASN A 78 3.78 4.11 -0.89
N ARG A 79 3.54 4.54 -2.13
CA ARG A 79 4.09 5.80 -2.65
C ARG A 79 3.59 7.01 -1.86
N LEU A 80 2.27 7.10 -1.59
CA LEU A 80 1.67 8.15 -0.77
C LEU A 80 2.21 8.10 0.66
N GLY A 81 2.26 6.90 1.24
CA GLY A 81 2.76 6.68 2.60
C GLY A 81 4.23 7.06 2.73
N TYR A 82 5.10 6.66 1.80
CA TYR A 82 6.52 7.05 1.84
C TYR A 82 6.74 8.55 1.58
N GLN A 83 5.87 9.20 0.80
CA GLN A 83 5.89 10.67 0.70
C GLN A 83 5.62 11.32 2.06
N LEU A 84 4.70 10.78 2.85
CA LEU A 84 4.44 11.25 4.21
C LEU A 84 5.59 10.91 5.16
N VAL A 85 6.04 9.66 5.20
CA VAL A 85 7.11 9.17 6.09
C VAL A 85 8.41 9.95 5.89
N SER A 86 8.79 10.27 4.64
CA SER A 86 9.99 11.05 4.36
C SER A 86 9.93 12.50 4.89
N ASN A 87 8.75 12.96 5.28
CA ASN A 87 8.50 14.28 5.88
C ASN A 87 8.05 14.18 7.35
N ALA A 88 8.04 12.99 7.91
CA ALA A 88 7.80 12.75 9.33
C ALA A 88 9.14 12.68 10.08
N ASN A 89 9.16 13.20 11.31
CA ASN A 89 10.35 13.08 12.18
C ASN A 89 10.43 11.67 12.77
N THR A 90 10.61 10.66 11.90
CA THR A 90 10.74 9.27 12.32
C THR A 90 11.76 8.55 11.44
N TYR A 91 12.69 7.82 12.09
CA TYR A 91 13.75 7.07 11.40
C TYR A 91 13.84 5.61 11.88
N THR A 92 12.90 5.19 12.73
CA THR A 92 13.03 3.94 13.50
C THR A 92 12.42 2.74 12.79
N TYR A 93 11.47 2.95 11.88
CA TYR A 93 10.67 1.87 11.28
C TYR A 93 10.74 1.84 9.75
N GLN A 94 10.67 0.62 9.20
CA GLN A 94 10.23 0.44 7.83
C GLN A 94 8.70 0.46 7.83
N PHE A 95 8.11 1.26 6.96
CA PHE A 95 6.66 1.35 6.83
C PHE A 95 6.16 0.49 5.68
N PHE A 96 5.02 -0.15 5.87
CA PHE A 96 4.35 -0.92 4.86
C PHE A 96 2.85 -0.63 4.87
N PHE A 97 2.35 -0.06 3.79
CA PHE A 97 0.95 0.33 3.63
C PHE A 97 0.21 -0.69 2.78
N PHE A 98 -0.96 -1.14 3.24
CA PHE A 98 -1.71 -2.17 2.54
C PHE A 98 -3.23 -1.95 2.60
N PRO A 99 -3.96 -2.31 1.53
CA PRO A 99 -5.40 -2.16 1.48
C PRO A 99 -6.12 -3.35 2.13
N ILE A 100 -7.22 -3.03 2.83
CA ILE A 100 -8.20 -4.00 3.32
C ILE A 100 -9.51 -3.77 2.58
N ARG A 101 -10.09 -4.82 2.02
CA ARG A 101 -11.41 -4.78 1.35
C ARG A 101 -12.51 -4.67 2.40
N ASP A 102 -12.85 -3.47 2.76
CA ASP A 102 -13.95 -3.14 3.67
C ASP A 102 -14.52 -1.78 3.27
N ALA A 103 -15.84 -1.69 3.12
CA ALA A 103 -16.54 -0.48 2.70
C ALA A 103 -16.62 0.59 3.80
N THR A 104 -16.27 0.25 5.03
CA THR A 104 -16.29 1.20 6.15
C THR A 104 -15.11 2.17 6.09
N LEU A 105 -15.32 3.37 6.62
CA LEU A 105 -14.24 4.33 6.86
C LEU A 105 -13.39 3.83 8.02
N ASN A 106 -12.18 3.37 7.71
CA ASN A 106 -11.19 2.95 8.71
C ASN A 106 -9.77 2.94 8.15
N ALA A 107 -8.81 3.15 9.03
CA ALA A 107 -7.40 2.85 8.88
C ALA A 107 -6.87 2.49 10.26
N PHE A 108 -5.78 1.74 10.33
CA PHE A 108 -5.17 1.41 11.62
C PHE A 108 -3.71 1.02 11.44
N ALA A 109 -2.92 1.35 12.46
CA ALA A 109 -1.54 0.90 12.57
C ALA A 109 -1.46 -0.46 13.27
N LEU A 110 -0.46 -1.25 12.88
CA LEU A 110 -0.01 -2.47 13.56
C LEU A 110 1.41 -2.25 14.09
N PRO A 111 1.88 -3.07 15.05
CA PRO A 111 3.26 -3.00 15.51
C PRO A 111 4.25 -3.11 14.34
N GLY A 112 5.41 -2.44 14.44
CA GLY A 112 6.48 -2.57 13.46
C GLY A 112 6.28 -1.84 12.15
N GLY A 113 5.41 -0.83 12.09
CA GLY A 113 5.27 0.06 10.93
C GLY A 113 4.29 -0.40 9.84
N TYR A 114 3.47 -1.40 10.10
CA TYR A 114 2.43 -1.82 9.17
C TYR A 114 1.17 -0.98 9.35
N ILE A 115 0.66 -0.41 8.26
CA ILE A 115 -0.53 0.46 8.26
C ILE A 115 -1.54 -0.07 7.25
N ALA A 116 -2.72 -0.40 7.75
CA ALA A 116 -3.88 -0.82 6.95
C ALA A 116 -4.74 0.38 6.58
N VAL A 117 -5.24 0.39 5.34
CA VAL A 117 -6.23 1.37 4.88
C VAL A 117 -7.42 0.63 4.27
N HIS A 118 -8.62 0.88 4.80
CA HIS A 118 -9.82 0.30 4.22
C HIS A 118 -10.14 0.91 2.86
N THR A 119 -10.60 0.08 1.93
CA THR A 119 -11.02 0.55 0.61
C THR A 119 -12.12 1.62 0.70
N GLY A 120 -13.01 1.51 1.70
CA GLY A 120 -14.02 2.54 1.96
C GLY A 120 -13.43 3.91 2.29
N THR A 121 -12.32 3.98 3.00
CA THR A 121 -11.62 5.24 3.30
C THR A 121 -11.09 5.89 2.02
N ILE A 122 -10.49 5.10 1.12
CA ILE A 122 -9.93 5.60 -0.14
C ILE A 122 -11.06 6.06 -1.09
N ILE A 123 -12.09 5.23 -1.27
CA ILE A 123 -13.23 5.52 -2.17
C ILE A 123 -13.95 6.80 -1.74
N ASN A 124 -14.16 6.98 -0.44
CA ASN A 124 -14.94 8.09 0.08
C ASN A 124 -14.12 9.34 0.39
N ALA A 125 -12.80 9.33 0.28
CA ALA A 125 -11.99 10.54 0.44
C ALA A 125 -12.38 11.56 -0.64
N GLN A 126 -12.67 12.80 -0.25
CA GLN A 126 -13.10 13.86 -1.18
C GLN A 126 -11.92 14.40 -1.98
N ASN A 127 -10.73 14.34 -1.43
CA ASN A 127 -9.48 14.73 -2.05
C ASN A 127 -8.32 13.92 -1.48
N GLU A 128 -7.18 13.96 -2.15
CA GLU A 128 -5.99 13.20 -1.75
C GLU A 128 -5.43 13.64 -0.40
N SER A 129 -5.63 14.92 -0.01
CA SER A 129 -5.19 15.43 1.29
C SER A 129 -5.98 14.85 2.46
N GLU A 130 -7.27 14.49 2.28
CA GLU A 130 -8.03 13.76 3.31
C GLU A 130 -7.43 12.37 3.55
N LEU A 131 -7.16 11.61 2.49
CA LEU A 131 -6.54 10.30 2.60
C LEU A 131 -5.13 10.40 3.22
N ALA A 132 -4.35 11.36 2.77
CA ALA A 132 -3.03 11.64 3.32
C ALA A 132 -3.08 12.05 4.80
N GLY A 133 -4.13 12.77 5.22
CA GLY A 133 -4.37 13.15 6.62
C GLY A 133 -4.61 11.94 7.51
N VAL A 134 -5.47 11.01 7.07
CA VAL A 134 -5.70 9.73 7.77
C VAL A 134 -4.40 8.93 7.89
N MET A 135 -3.67 8.77 6.77
CA MET A 135 -2.41 8.03 6.78
C MET A 135 -1.34 8.71 7.64
N GLY A 136 -1.31 10.05 7.66
CA GLY A 136 -0.42 10.83 8.52
C GLY A 136 -0.70 10.63 10.01
N HIS A 137 -1.99 10.50 10.38
CA HIS A 137 -2.41 10.17 11.74
C HIS A 137 -1.90 8.77 12.15
N GLU A 138 -2.06 7.75 11.29
CA GLU A 138 -1.55 6.41 11.55
C GLU A 138 -0.01 6.37 11.65
N ILE A 139 0.69 7.13 10.80
CA ILE A 139 2.14 7.32 10.91
C ILE A 139 2.49 7.97 12.25
N GLY A 140 1.67 8.89 12.76
CA GLY A 140 1.80 9.46 14.09
C GLY A 140 1.77 8.39 15.19
N HIS A 141 0.80 7.48 15.14
CA HIS A 141 0.71 6.37 16.10
C HIS A 141 1.95 5.47 16.09
N VAL A 142 2.48 5.13 14.92
CA VAL A 142 3.69 4.31 14.77
C VAL A 142 4.92 5.06 15.27
N SER A 143 5.12 6.30 14.82
CA SER A 143 6.32 7.10 15.14
C SER A 143 6.42 7.42 16.64
N GLN A 144 5.28 7.62 17.30
CA GLN A 144 5.20 7.84 18.75
C GLN A 144 5.10 6.55 19.56
N ARG A 145 5.18 5.39 18.90
CA ARG A 145 5.17 4.07 19.55
C ARG A 145 3.95 3.84 20.47
N HIS A 146 2.77 4.31 20.06
CA HIS A 146 1.58 4.26 20.91
C HIS A 146 1.18 2.83 21.26
N ILE A 147 1.35 1.88 20.34
CA ILE A 147 1.05 0.46 20.59
C ILE A 147 2.03 -0.12 21.62
N ALA A 148 3.33 0.16 21.50
CA ALA A 148 4.32 -0.32 22.47
C ALA A 148 4.04 0.23 23.88
N ARG A 149 3.78 1.54 23.98
CA ARG A 149 3.41 2.19 25.25
C ARG A 149 2.12 1.60 25.85
N MET A 150 1.15 1.26 25.03
CA MET A 150 -0.08 0.61 25.49
C MET A 150 0.16 -0.82 26.01
N ILE A 151 1.00 -1.60 25.34
CA ILE A 151 1.39 -2.95 25.75
C ILE A 151 2.13 -2.89 27.10
N GLU A 152 3.04 -1.96 27.26
CA GLU A 152 3.80 -1.75 28.52
C GLU A 152 2.91 -1.35 29.69
N ALA A 153 1.94 -0.45 29.46
CA ALA A 153 1.03 0.02 30.51
C ALA A 153 0.14 -1.09 31.10
N GLN A 154 -0.08 -2.17 30.37
CA GLN A 154 -1.02 -3.23 30.75
C GLN A 154 -0.37 -4.46 31.38
N LYS A 155 0.93 -4.46 31.67
CA LYS A 155 1.69 -5.52 32.39
C LYS A 155 1.16 -6.94 32.18
N GLY A 156 1.61 -7.66 31.16
CA GLY A 156 1.27 -9.06 30.95
C GLY A 156 1.37 -9.51 29.49
N ASN A 157 1.06 -10.79 29.19
CA ASN A 157 1.15 -11.45 27.88
C ASN A 157 0.26 -10.85 26.76
N MET A 158 0.16 -9.53 26.68
CA MET A 158 -0.76 -8.78 25.85
C MET A 158 -0.34 -8.71 24.38
N ALA A 159 0.94 -8.87 24.05
CA ALA A 159 1.37 -8.81 22.66
C ALA A 159 0.71 -9.87 21.78
N LEU A 160 0.60 -11.10 22.30
CA LEU A 160 -0.15 -12.20 21.65
C LEU A 160 -1.66 -11.93 21.62
N THR A 161 -2.18 -11.30 22.68
CA THR A 161 -3.60 -10.95 22.79
C THR A 161 -3.97 -9.89 21.76
N ILE A 162 -3.20 -8.82 21.61
CA ILE A 162 -3.43 -7.76 20.59
C ILE A 162 -3.35 -8.34 19.18
N GLY A 163 -2.38 -9.20 18.89
CA GLY A 163 -2.25 -9.87 17.60
C GLY A 163 -3.48 -10.73 17.25
N SER A 164 -3.90 -11.59 18.19
CA SER A 164 -5.08 -12.44 18.03
C SER A 164 -6.38 -11.63 17.91
N MET A 165 -6.43 -10.49 18.55
CA MET A 165 -7.50 -9.52 18.56
C MET A 165 -7.74 -8.85 17.21
N LEU A 166 -6.70 -8.25 16.64
CA LEU A 166 -6.76 -7.61 15.32
C LEU A 166 -7.20 -8.61 14.25
N LEU A 167 -6.79 -9.87 14.41
CA LEU A 167 -7.21 -10.96 13.56
C LEU A 167 -8.66 -11.36 13.74
N ALA A 168 -9.17 -11.37 14.98
CA ALA A 168 -10.58 -11.63 15.25
C ALA A 168 -11.48 -10.56 14.63
N ILE A 169 -11.07 -9.29 14.66
CA ILE A 169 -11.77 -8.18 14.00
C ILE A 169 -11.79 -8.37 12.48
N LEU A 170 -10.66 -8.74 11.88
CA LEU A 170 -10.57 -9.02 10.44
C LEU A 170 -11.38 -10.26 10.04
N ALA A 171 -11.39 -11.31 10.88
CA ALA A 171 -12.14 -12.55 10.63
C ALA A 171 -13.65 -12.38 10.83
N ALA A 172 -14.10 -11.61 11.83
CA ALA A 172 -15.52 -11.37 12.10
C ALA A 172 -16.23 -10.65 10.95
N ARG A 173 -15.51 -9.82 10.18
CA ARG A 173 -16.03 -9.11 9.00
C ARG A 173 -15.99 -9.93 7.71
N ALA A 174 -15.15 -10.97 7.63
CA ALA A 174 -15.08 -11.86 6.48
C ALA A 174 -16.23 -12.89 6.41
N GLY A 175 -16.94 -13.12 7.52
CA GLY A 175 -18.06 -14.05 7.62
C GLY A 175 -19.38 -13.42 7.16
N GLY A 176 -19.64 -13.44 5.85
CA GLY A 176 -20.95 -13.11 5.29
C GLY A 176 -22.04 -14.05 5.80
N ASN A 177 -23.22 -13.50 5.99
CA ASN A 177 -24.51 -14.06 6.39
C ASN A 177 -24.77 -15.52 5.97
N SER A 178 -24.32 -16.49 6.75
CA SER A 178 -24.81 -17.86 6.68
C SER A 178 -25.24 -18.33 8.10
N GLY A 179 -26.50 -18.58 8.24
CA GLY A 179 -27.27 -18.71 9.49
C GLY A 179 -26.95 -19.86 10.45
N GLY A 180 -25.76 -20.46 10.37
CA GLY A 180 -25.28 -21.47 11.34
C GLY A 180 -24.22 -20.95 12.32
N HIS A 181 -23.67 -19.78 12.08
CA HIS A 181 -22.58 -19.20 12.88
C HIS A 181 -23.01 -18.00 13.74
N ALA A 182 -24.31 -17.71 13.81
CA ALA A 182 -24.83 -16.55 14.54
C ALA A 182 -24.51 -16.61 16.04
N ALA A 183 -24.53 -17.77 16.67
CA ALA A 183 -24.19 -17.91 18.11
C ALA A 183 -22.68 -17.76 18.36
N ALA A 184 -21.83 -18.27 17.47
CA ALA A 184 -20.39 -18.06 17.52
C ALA A 184 -20.04 -16.61 17.18
N ALA A 185 -20.73 -15.97 16.22
CA ALA A 185 -20.56 -14.58 15.86
C ALA A 185 -20.99 -13.60 16.97
N VAL A 186 -22.04 -13.93 17.75
CA VAL A 186 -22.47 -13.13 18.91
C VAL A 186 -21.49 -13.28 20.08
N ALA A 187 -20.97 -14.47 20.35
CA ALA A 187 -19.91 -14.68 21.35
C ALA A 187 -18.58 -14.02 20.92
N MET A 188 -18.21 -14.09 19.65
CA MET A 188 -17.06 -13.38 19.07
C MET A 188 -17.33 -11.87 18.98
N GLY A 189 -18.55 -11.42 18.71
CA GLY A 189 -18.91 -10.02 18.65
C GLY A 189 -18.82 -9.31 20.01
N SER A 190 -19.19 -9.98 21.10
CA SER A 190 -19.02 -9.44 22.46
C SER A 190 -17.53 -9.42 22.88
N GLN A 191 -16.77 -10.42 22.52
CA GLN A 191 -15.31 -10.41 22.68
C GLN A 191 -14.66 -9.34 21.79
N ALA A 192 -15.05 -9.22 20.52
CA ALA A 192 -14.55 -8.19 19.62
C ALA A 192 -14.87 -6.76 20.13
N ALA A 193 -16.05 -6.53 20.72
CA ALA A 193 -16.40 -5.25 21.33
C ALA A 193 -15.61 -4.96 22.61
N MET A 194 -15.36 -5.96 23.46
CA MET A 194 -14.47 -5.85 24.61
C MET A 194 -13.04 -5.54 24.20
N ILE A 195 -12.59 -6.15 23.15
CA ILE A 195 -11.32 -6.02 22.49
C ILE A 195 -11.16 -4.62 21.89
N GLN A 196 -12.18 -4.16 21.17
CA GLN A 196 -12.24 -2.82 20.60
C GLN A 196 -12.12 -1.75 21.71
N SER A 197 -12.75 -1.95 22.87
CA SER A 197 -12.63 -1.03 24.00
C SER A 197 -11.22 -1.02 24.63
N GLN A 198 -10.45 -2.10 24.47
CA GLN A 198 -9.05 -2.18 24.96
C GLN A 198 -8.04 -1.61 23.96
N LEU A 199 -8.41 -1.52 22.67
CA LEU A 199 -7.60 -0.86 21.63
C LEU A 199 -7.84 0.66 21.56
N ASN A 200 -8.73 1.21 22.39
CA ASN A 200 -8.90 2.66 22.47
C ASN A 200 -7.61 3.31 22.95
N TYR A 201 -6.93 3.98 22.05
CA TYR A 201 -5.81 4.82 22.40
C TYR A 201 -6.26 5.86 23.44
N SER A 202 -5.35 6.19 24.36
CA SER A 202 -5.63 7.27 25.31
C SER A 202 -5.92 8.57 24.55
N ARG A 203 -6.73 9.45 25.14
CA ARG A 203 -7.01 10.77 24.54
C ARG A 203 -5.73 11.58 24.25
N ASP A 204 -4.70 11.36 25.04
CA ASP A 204 -3.41 12.04 24.87
C ASP A 204 -2.64 11.45 23.68
N ALA A 205 -2.65 10.13 23.49
CA ALA A 205 -2.08 9.49 22.32
C ALA A 205 -2.77 9.93 21.02
N GLU A 206 -4.12 10.08 21.03
CA GLU A 206 -4.88 10.60 19.91
C GLU A 206 -4.49 12.06 19.56
N ARG A 207 -4.38 12.94 20.58
CA ARG A 207 -3.94 14.33 20.39
C ARG A 207 -2.50 14.41 19.89
N GLU A 208 -1.63 13.51 20.33
CA GLU A 208 -0.25 13.41 19.86
C GLU A 208 -0.20 12.97 18.40
N ALA A 209 -0.95 11.93 18.02
CA ALA A 209 -1.06 11.47 16.64
C ALA A 209 -1.66 12.54 15.71
N ASP A 210 -2.67 13.28 16.16
CA ASP A 210 -3.26 14.40 15.43
C ASP A 210 -2.23 15.47 15.10
N ARG A 211 -1.43 15.87 16.10
CA ARG A 211 -0.40 16.92 15.92
C ARG A 211 0.72 16.48 14.99
N VAL A 212 1.25 15.27 15.24
CA VAL A 212 2.32 14.70 14.40
C VAL A 212 1.82 14.47 12.97
N GLY A 213 0.61 13.93 12.84
CA GLY A 213 -0.03 13.70 11.56
C GLY A 213 -0.25 14.98 10.75
N LEU A 214 -0.77 16.02 11.39
CA LEU A 214 -0.98 17.33 10.75
C LEU A 214 0.35 17.97 10.29
N GLN A 215 1.38 17.91 11.11
CA GLN A 215 2.71 18.40 10.74
C GLN A 215 3.29 17.62 9.56
N THR A 216 3.20 16.28 9.60
CA THR A 216 3.64 15.41 8.53
C THR A 216 2.90 15.70 7.22
N LEU A 217 1.58 15.84 7.29
CA LEU A 217 0.72 16.19 6.16
C LEU A 217 1.16 17.49 5.48
N TYR A 218 1.33 18.54 6.28
CA TYR A 218 1.76 19.86 5.80
C TYR A 218 3.17 19.82 5.18
N ASN A 219 4.13 19.18 5.87
CA ASN A 219 5.50 19.09 5.40
C ASN A 219 5.61 18.28 4.09
N ALA A 220 4.76 17.26 3.92
CA ALA A 220 4.68 16.45 2.70
C ALA A 220 4.00 17.15 1.51
N GLY A 221 3.51 18.40 1.69
CA GLY A 221 2.96 19.22 0.61
C GLY A 221 1.46 19.13 0.41
N PHE A 222 0.73 18.50 1.33
CA PHE A 222 -0.72 18.39 1.29
C PHE A 222 -1.42 19.57 1.97
N ASP A 223 -2.72 19.72 1.68
CA ASP A 223 -3.56 20.71 2.35
C ASP A 223 -3.85 20.27 3.79
N PRO A 224 -3.46 21.05 4.82
CA PRO A 224 -3.75 20.72 6.22
C PRO A 224 -5.25 20.59 6.51
N LYS A 225 -6.11 21.27 5.75
CA LYS A 225 -7.57 21.16 5.87
C LYS A 225 -8.12 19.80 5.52
N GLY A 226 -7.34 18.94 4.82
CA GLY A 226 -7.74 17.58 4.55
C GLY A 226 -8.02 16.77 5.81
N MET A 227 -7.23 16.96 6.87
CA MET A 227 -7.46 16.27 8.15
C MET A 227 -8.69 16.81 8.90
N GLU A 228 -8.89 18.13 8.86
CA GLU A 228 -10.07 18.80 9.44
C GLU A 228 -11.36 18.32 8.74
N SER A 229 -11.43 18.37 7.41
CA SER A 229 -12.62 17.97 6.64
C SER A 229 -12.96 16.48 6.82
N PHE A 230 -11.96 15.63 6.98
CA PHE A 230 -12.17 14.23 7.30
C PHE A 230 -12.85 14.05 8.68
N PHE A 231 -12.41 14.78 9.70
CA PHE A 231 -13.02 14.77 11.04
C PHE A 231 -14.47 15.25 11.00
N GLU A 232 -14.75 16.36 10.29
CA GLU A 232 -16.11 16.87 10.11
C GLU A 232 -17.04 15.83 9.48
N ARG A 233 -16.57 15.11 8.48
CA ARG A 233 -17.33 14.04 7.81
C ARG A 233 -17.59 12.85 8.73
N LEU A 234 -16.57 12.43 9.48
CA LEU A 234 -16.75 11.37 10.49
C LEU A 234 -17.80 11.76 11.54
N HIS A 235 -17.74 12.98 12.03
CA HIS A 235 -18.70 13.51 12.98
C HIS A 235 -20.11 13.58 12.40
N SER A 236 -20.26 14.09 11.17
CA SER A 236 -21.54 14.17 10.48
C SER A 236 -22.13 12.78 10.21
N SER A 237 -21.30 11.84 9.76
CA SER A 237 -21.73 10.46 9.50
C SER A 237 -22.23 9.78 10.78
N ASN A 238 -21.61 10.04 11.93
CA ASN A 238 -22.01 9.47 13.21
C ASN A 238 -23.41 9.95 13.68
N ARG A 239 -23.82 11.17 13.28
CA ARG A 239 -25.14 11.72 13.65
C ARG A 239 -26.31 11.10 12.87
N PHE A 240 -26.06 10.58 11.67
CA PHE A 240 -27.09 9.98 10.81
C PHE A 240 -27.26 8.47 10.99
N TYR A 241 -26.28 7.79 11.59
CA TYR A 241 -26.34 6.34 11.83
C TYR A 241 -26.53 6.07 13.32
N GLU A 242 -27.79 6.09 13.81
CA GLU A 242 -28.13 5.72 15.20
C GLU A 242 -27.72 4.28 15.59
N SER A 243 -27.38 3.42 14.62
CA SER A 243 -27.15 2.00 14.88
C SER A 243 -25.70 1.50 14.66
N ALA A 244 -24.81 2.25 14.02
CA ALA A 244 -23.40 1.83 13.85
C ALA A 244 -22.46 3.02 13.58
N ALA A 245 -21.75 3.47 14.61
CA ALA A 245 -20.67 4.44 14.45
C ALA A 245 -19.63 3.93 13.42
N PRO A 246 -19.02 4.82 12.61
CA PRO A 246 -17.92 4.44 11.73
C PRO A 246 -16.86 3.66 12.50
N ALA A 247 -16.32 2.60 11.90
CA ALA A 247 -15.34 1.71 12.55
C ALA A 247 -14.11 2.47 13.05
N TYR A 248 -13.73 3.53 12.35
CA TYR A 248 -12.65 4.43 12.75
C TYR A 248 -12.87 5.05 14.14
N LEU A 249 -14.09 5.49 14.45
CA LEU A 249 -14.41 6.10 15.74
C LEU A 249 -14.38 5.12 16.92
N SER A 250 -14.40 3.82 16.63
CA SER A 250 -14.27 2.79 17.65
C SER A 250 -12.83 2.61 18.14
N THR A 251 -11.85 2.84 17.27
CA THR A 251 -10.41 2.78 17.60
C THR A 251 -9.83 4.16 17.92
N HIS A 252 -10.38 5.21 17.27
CA HIS A 252 -9.94 6.59 17.36
C HIS A 252 -11.12 7.49 17.78
N PRO A 253 -11.45 7.57 19.08
CA PRO A 253 -12.58 8.37 19.54
C PRO A 253 -12.41 9.85 19.16
N LEU A 254 -13.36 10.38 18.40
CA LEU A 254 -13.37 11.78 18.00
C LEU A 254 -14.15 12.61 19.01
N THR A 255 -13.45 13.36 19.83
CA THR A 255 -14.06 14.27 20.81
C THR A 255 -14.20 15.67 20.24
N VAL A 256 -15.13 16.46 20.80
CA VAL A 256 -15.29 17.89 20.43
C VAL A 256 -14.00 18.67 20.64
N GLU A 257 -13.22 18.29 21.66
CA GLU A 257 -11.92 18.91 21.94
C GLU A 257 -10.89 18.62 20.83
N ARG A 258 -10.83 17.38 20.28
CA ARG A 258 -9.93 17.06 19.15
C ARG A 258 -10.33 17.84 17.90
N MET A 259 -11.62 17.95 17.62
CA MET A 259 -12.12 18.74 16.49
C MET A 259 -11.74 20.23 16.63
N ALA A 260 -11.97 20.81 17.80
CA ALA A 260 -11.63 22.21 18.07
C ALA A 260 -10.11 22.45 18.03
N ASP A 261 -9.29 21.53 18.55
CA ASP A 261 -7.81 21.62 18.47
C ASP A 261 -7.34 21.54 17.02
N MET A 262 -7.91 20.65 16.23
CA MET A 262 -7.61 20.52 14.79
C MET A 262 -7.96 21.81 14.03
N GLU A 263 -9.17 22.33 14.19
CA GLU A 263 -9.62 23.58 13.58
C GLU A 263 -8.72 24.77 13.96
N ASN A 264 -8.35 24.89 15.23
CA ASN A 264 -7.46 25.96 15.69
C ASN A 264 -6.06 25.86 15.08
N ARG A 265 -5.53 24.63 14.94
CA ARG A 265 -4.21 24.41 14.32
C ARG A 265 -4.23 24.67 12.84
N THR A 266 -5.20 24.15 12.11
CA THR A 266 -5.33 24.36 10.66
C THR A 266 -5.54 25.82 10.32
N ARG A 267 -6.25 26.59 11.16
CA ARG A 267 -6.43 28.03 11.01
C ARG A 267 -5.12 28.83 11.19
N SER A 268 -4.20 28.35 12.02
CA SER A 268 -2.91 28.98 12.26
C SER A 268 -1.83 28.63 11.21
N ILE A 269 -2.04 27.59 10.41
CA ILE A 269 -1.13 27.14 9.37
C ILE A 269 -1.45 27.86 8.04
N PRO A 270 -0.45 28.35 7.28
CA PRO A 270 -0.71 28.92 5.97
C PRO A 270 -1.43 27.92 5.04
N PRO A 271 -2.47 28.35 4.33
CA PRO A 271 -3.20 27.47 3.42
C PRO A 271 -2.28 26.96 2.33
N ARG A 272 -2.42 25.68 1.98
CA ARG A 272 -1.68 25.05 0.89
C ARG A 272 -2.67 24.39 -0.07
N LEU A 273 -2.65 24.84 -1.31
CA LEU A 273 -3.46 24.21 -2.35
C LEU A 273 -2.73 22.95 -2.85
N HIS A 274 -3.29 21.79 -2.56
CA HIS A 274 -2.85 20.53 -3.12
C HIS A 274 -3.80 20.12 -4.27
N ARG A 275 -3.22 19.73 -5.40
CA ARG A 275 -3.99 19.18 -6.52
C ARG A 275 -3.94 17.67 -6.46
N ASP A 276 -5.12 17.04 -6.44
CA ASP A 276 -5.22 15.58 -6.49
C ASP A 276 -4.39 15.00 -7.62
N SER A 277 -3.65 13.96 -7.34
CA SER A 277 -2.93 13.20 -8.36
C SER A 277 -3.90 12.46 -9.27
N LEU A 278 -3.47 12.22 -10.51
CA LEU A 278 -4.23 11.35 -11.42
C LEU A 278 -4.39 9.96 -10.82
N ASP A 279 -3.33 9.43 -10.20
CA ASP A 279 -3.33 8.10 -9.62
C ASP A 279 -4.35 7.95 -8.48
N PHE A 280 -4.54 8.98 -7.65
CA PHE A 280 -5.59 8.99 -6.63
C PHE A 280 -6.97 8.73 -7.25
N LYS A 281 -7.33 9.47 -8.29
CA LYS A 281 -8.62 9.33 -8.98
C LYS A 281 -8.77 7.96 -9.66
N LEU A 282 -7.70 7.46 -10.26
CA LEU A 282 -7.68 6.13 -10.86
C LEU A 282 -7.89 5.04 -9.83
N ILE A 283 -7.23 5.14 -8.67
CA ILE A 283 -7.39 4.17 -7.59
C ILE A 283 -8.80 4.21 -7.01
N GLN A 284 -9.40 5.39 -6.84
CA GLN A 284 -10.80 5.48 -6.42
C GLN A 284 -11.73 4.73 -7.41
N ALA A 285 -11.63 5.01 -8.71
CA ALA A 285 -12.44 4.35 -9.73
C ALA A 285 -12.20 2.83 -9.78
N ARG A 286 -10.94 2.40 -9.59
CA ARG A 286 -10.59 0.98 -9.51
C ARG A 286 -11.24 0.31 -8.30
N LEU A 287 -11.15 0.92 -7.15
CA LEU A 287 -11.68 0.38 -5.91
C LEU A 287 -13.21 0.36 -5.87
N GLU A 288 -13.90 1.28 -6.53
CA GLU A 288 -15.36 1.19 -6.73
C GLU A 288 -15.73 -0.14 -7.39
N VAL A 289 -14.94 -0.62 -8.37
CA VAL A 289 -15.15 -1.93 -9.01
C VAL A 289 -14.73 -3.09 -8.11
N LEU A 290 -13.53 -3.00 -7.51
CA LEU A 290 -12.94 -4.10 -6.76
C LEU A 290 -13.58 -4.31 -5.39
N GLN A 291 -14.33 -3.34 -4.88
CA GLN A 291 -15.16 -3.46 -3.68
C GLN A 291 -16.26 -4.51 -3.89
N GLU A 292 -16.77 -4.62 -5.09
CA GLU A 292 -17.75 -5.62 -5.47
C GLU A 292 -17.09 -6.98 -5.70
N THR A 293 -17.76 -8.04 -5.26
CA THR A 293 -17.27 -9.42 -5.39
C THR A 293 -18.15 -10.29 -6.28
N ARG A 294 -19.29 -9.78 -6.73
CA ARG A 294 -20.31 -10.51 -7.48
C ARG A 294 -20.56 -9.84 -8.83
N HIS A 295 -20.98 -10.65 -9.80
CA HIS A 295 -21.26 -10.21 -11.16
C HIS A 295 -22.28 -9.06 -11.23
N ASP A 296 -23.38 -9.15 -10.47
CA ASP A 296 -24.40 -8.10 -10.41
C ASP A 296 -23.87 -6.78 -9.84
N GLY A 297 -22.93 -6.83 -8.91
CA GLY A 297 -22.24 -5.66 -8.37
C GLY A 297 -21.40 -4.97 -9.43
N TRP A 298 -20.53 -5.70 -10.13
CA TRP A 298 -19.71 -5.13 -11.22
C TRP A 298 -20.55 -4.52 -12.32
N TYR A 299 -21.68 -5.14 -12.67
CA TYR A 299 -22.62 -4.61 -13.65
C TYR A 299 -23.27 -3.31 -13.18
N LYS A 300 -23.63 -3.20 -11.89
CA LYS A 300 -24.17 -1.95 -11.30
C LYS A 300 -23.14 -0.82 -11.36
N VAL A 301 -21.90 -1.09 -10.96
CA VAL A 301 -20.80 -0.11 -11.00
C VAL A 301 -20.55 0.35 -12.45
N ARG A 302 -20.53 -0.58 -13.43
CA ARG A 302 -20.40 -0.24 -14.84
C ARG A 302 -21.51 0.72 -15.29
N LYS A 303 -22.76 0.43 -14.95
CA LYS A 303 -23.89 1.34 -15.29
C LYS A 303 -23.73 2.71 -14.65
N GLU A 304 -23.27 2.77 -13.42
CA GLU A 304 -23.04 4.03 -12.73
C GLU A 304 -21.92 4.85 -13.41
N PHE A 305 -20.81 4.23 -13.81
CA PHE A 305 -19.78 4.91 -14.58
C PHE A 305 -20.30 5.41 -15.93
N GLN A 306 -21.08 4.62 -16.67
CA GLN A 306 -21.72 5.03 -17.91
C GLN A 306 -22.70 6.20 -17.69
N ARG A 307 -23.38 6.26 -16.57
CA ARG A 307 -24.25 7.39 -16.21
C ARG A 307 -23.41 8.65 -15.96
N ARG A 308 -22.35 8.53 -15.15
CA ARG A 308 -21.43 9.64 -14.83
C ARG A 308 -20.70 10.17 -16.07
N LEU A 309 -20.39 9.32 -17.04
CA LEU A 309 -19.76 9.70 -18.30
C LEU A 309 -20.58 10.73 -19.10
N LYS A 310 -21.92 10.69 -19.02
CA LYS A 310 -22.79 11.62 -19.76
C LYS A 310 -22.58 13.10 -19.39
N THR A 311 -22.03 13.37 -18.21
CA THR A 311 -21.80 14.72 -17.69
C THR A 311 -20.33 15.02 -17.39
N SER A 312 -19.44 14.06 -17.65
CA SER A 312 -18.00 14.20 -17.38
C SER A 312 -17.24 14.61 -18.62
N SER A 313 -16.10 15.27 -18.45
CA SER A 313 -15.22 15.69 -19.54
C SER A 313 -13.75 15.66 -19.11
N GLY A 314 -12.84 15.62 -20.08
CA GLY A 314 -11.40 15.72 -19.86
C GLY A 314 -10.84 14.58 -19.01
N VAL A 315 -10.04 14.92 -17.98
CA VAL A 315 -9.40 13.93 -17.12
C VAL A 315 -10.43 13.06 -16.38
N ASN A 316 -11.53 13.63 -15.91
CA ASN A 316 -12.56 12.87 -15.19
C ASN A 316 -13.28 11.87 -16.11
N GLU A 317 -13.54 12.22 -17.37
CA GLU A 317 -14.05 11.31 -18.40
C GLU A 317 -13.10 10.13 -18.59
N ALA A 318 -11.79 10.39 -18.76
CA ALA A 318 -10.79 9.36 -18.97
C ALA A 318 -10.60 8.45 -17.73
N VAL A 319 -10.76 8.97 -16.53
CA VAL A 319 -10.77 8.17 -15.29
C VAL A 319 -11.97 7.22 -15.25
N LEU A 320 -13.15 7.66 -15.70
CA LEU A 320 -14.32 6.78 -15.80
C LEU A 320 -14.12 5.68 -16.85
N HIS A 321 -13.48 5.97 -17.99
CA HIS A 321 -13.08 4.95 -18.96
C HIS A 321 -12.12 3.92 -18.34
N TYR A 322 -11.18 4.34 -17.49
CA TYR A 322 -10.37 3.39 -16.74
C TYR A 322 -11.21 2.49 -15.83
N GLY A 323 -12.15 3.05 -15.06
CA GLY A 323 -13.08 2.27 -14.23
C GLY A 323 -13.91 1.29 -15.07
N LEU A 324 -14.40 1.71 -16.24
CA LEU A 324 -15.14 0.84 -17.20
C LEU A 324 -14.26 -0.29 -17.71
N SER A 325 -12.99 -0.01 -18.04
CA SER A 325 -12.02 -1.05 -18.43
C SER A 325 -11.83 -2.09 -17.33
N VAL A 326 -11.67 -1.68 -16.07
CA VAL A 326 -11.55 -2.59 -14.93
C VAL A 326 -12.84 -3.40 -14.73
N ALA A 327 -14.02 -2.78 -14.88
CA ALA A 327 -15.31 -3.47 -14.78
C ALA A 327 -15.48 -4.52 -15.88
N ALA A 328 -15.13 -4.18 -17.13
CA ALA A 328 -15.17 -5.11 -18.26
C ALA A 328 -14.23 -6.31 -18.08
N GLN A 329 -13.01 -6.09 -17.50
CA GLN A 329 -12.11 -7.19 -17.14
C GLN A 329 -12.77 -8.13 -16.11
N LYS A 330 -13.44 -7.60 -15.09
CA LYS A 330 -14.17 -8.41 -14.08
C LYS A 330 -15.37 -9.16 -14.68
N LEU A 331 -15.98 -8.60 -15.70
CA LEU A 331 -17.09 -9.22 -16.44
C LEU A 331 -16.62 -10.19 -17.54
N HIS A 332 -15.29 -10.37 -17.71
CA HIS A 332 -14.68 -11.20 -18.77
C HIS A 332 -15.02 -10.73 -20.20
N GLU A 333 -15.06 -9.44 -20.42
CA GLU A 333 -15.33 -8.79 -21.71
C GLU A 333 -14.04 -8.12 -22.24
N PRO A 334 -13.06 -8.89 -22.77
CA PRO A 334 -11.72 -8.38 -23.05
C PRO A 334 -11.69 -7.33 -24.17
N ASP A 335 -12.56 -7.45 -25.19
CA ASP A 335 -12.61 -6.47 -26.29
C ASP A 335 -13.11 -5.09 -25.78
N GLU A 336 -14.16 -5.08 -24.94
CA GLU A 336 -14.66 -3.85 -24.30
C GLU A 336 -13.62 -3.28 -23.35
N ALA A 337 -12.99 -4.12 -22.54
CA ALA A 337 -11.92 -3.71 -21.62
C ALA A 337 -10.78 -2.98 -22.35
N LEU A 338 -10.38 -3.46 -23.53
CA LEU A 338 -9.34 -2.84 -24.35
C LEU A 338 -9.78 -1.51 -24.94
N VAL A 339 -11.01 -1.41 -25.45
CA VAL A 339 -11.56 -0.14 -25.97
C VAL A 339 -11.53 0.93 -24.88
N GLU A 340 -12.05 0.60 -23.70
CA GLU A 340 -12.11 1.49 -22.57
C GLU A 340 -10.71 1.86 -22.03
N ALA A 341 -9.77 0.90 -22.01
CA ALA A 341 -8.38 1.16 -21.63
C ALA A 341 -7.70 2.18 -22.56
N ARG A 342 -7.93 2.11 -23.85
CA ARG A 342 -7.41 3.08 -24.83
C ARG A 342 -7.97 4.48 -24.64
N LEU A 343 -9.27 4.58 -24.32
CA LEU A 343 -9.90 5.87 -24.01
C LEU A 343 -9.35 6.46 -22.70
N ALA A 344 -9.10 5.63 -21.70
CA ALA A 344 -8.52 6.03 -20.44
C ALA A 344 -7.12 6.66 -20.57
N MET A 345 -6.33 6.27 -21.57
CA MET A 345 -4.99 6.84 -21.80
C MET A 345 -5.00 8.36 -22.06
N LYS A 346 -6.16 8.95 -22.41
CA LYS A 346 -6.31 10.40 -22.57
C LYS A 346 -6.16 11.16 -21.25
N ALA A 347 -6.26 10.49 -20.08
CA ALA A 347 -6.07 11.13 -18.78
C ALA A 347 -4.64 11.64 -18.56
N GLY A 348 -3.65 11.05 -19.21
CA GLY A 348 -2.25 11.45 -19.11
C GLY A 348 -1.29 10.28 -18.84
N LYS A 349 -0.10 10.63 -18.35
CA LYS A 349 0.94 9.64 -18.06
C LYS A 349 0.72 9.07 -16.65
N SER A 350 0.46 7.76 -16.55
CA SER A 350 0.37 7.01 -15.30
C SER A 350 0.81 5.57 -15.54
N ALA A 351 1.57 5.00 -14.60
CA ALA A 351 1.93 3.60 -14.61
C ALA A 351 0.70 2.69 -14.52
N ILE A 352 -0.34 3.12 -13.78
CA ILE A 352 -1.63 2.41 -13.65
C ILE A 352 -2.29 2.26 -15.01
N LEU A 353 -2.38 3.33 -15.79
CA LEU A 353 -2.98 3.30 -17.12
C LEU A 353 -2.20 2.42 -18.09
N VAL A 354 -0.88 2.51 -18.06
CA VAL A 354 0.00 1.71 -18.94
C VAL A 354 -0.10 0.22 -18.60
N ARG A 355 -0.11 -0.12 -17.31
CA ARG A 355 -0.34 -1.50 -16.87
C ARG A 355 -1.68 -2.02 -17.35
N ASN A 356 -2.74 -1.24 -17.14
CA ASN A 356 -4.09 -1.60 -17.57
C ASN A 356 -4.17 -1.82 -19.08
N LEU A 357 -3.56 -0.94 -19.87
CA LEU A 357 -3.55 -1.06 -21.33
C LEU A 357 -2.82 -2.33 -21.78
N THR A 358 -1.59 -2.53 -21.33
CA THR A 358 -0.77 -3.70 -21.75
C THR A 358 -1.40 -5.02 -21.32
N ARG A 359 -2.08 -5.05 -20.18
CA ARG A 359 -2.84 -6.23 -19.71
C ARG A 359 -4.05 -6.50 -20.61
N THR A 360 -4.86 -5.47 -20.90
CA THR A 360 -6.05 -5.63 -21.74
C THR A 360 -5.69 -5.94 -23.19
N GLU A 361 -4.57 -5.43 -23.72
CA GLU A 361 -4.05 -5.80 -25.04
C GLU A 361 -3.71 -7.29 -25.11
N TYR A 362 -3.09 -7.82 -24.06
CA TYR A 362 -2.79 -9.25 -23.97
C TYR A 362 -4.06 -10.11 -23.86
N ASP A 363 -4.99 -9.69 -23.00
CA ASP A 363 -6.21 -10.46 -22.73
C ASP A 363 -7.18 -10.44 -23.95
N ALA A 364 -7.20 -9.37 -24.74
CA ALA A 364 -7.99 -9.25 -25.97
C ALA A 364 -7.27 -9.84 -27.21
N ALA A 365 -5.98 -10.20 -27.10
CA ALA A 365 -5.20 -10.68 -28.23
C ALA A 365 -5.72 -12.02 -28.77
N ARG A 366 -6.00 -12.08 -30.08
CA ARG A 366 -6.54 -13.27 -30.76
C ARG A 366 -5.47 -14.11 -31.43
N THR A 367 -4.30 -13.53 -31.74
CA THR A 367 -3.20 -14.23 -32.39
C THR A 367 -1.96 -14.29 -31.49
N ALA A 368 -1.09 -15.26 -31.76
CA ALA A 368 0.19 -15.34 -31.08
C ALA A 368 1.09 -14.11 -31.35
N ALA A 369 0.92 -13.46 -32.50
CA ALA A 369 1.63 -12.22 -32.83
C ALA A 369 1.17 -11.06 -31.96
N ASP A 370 -0.15 -10.88 -31.76
CA ASP A 370 -0.72 -9.84 -30.91
C ASP A 370 -0.29 -10.04 -29.46
N LYS A 371 -0.29 -11.29 -28.97
CA LYS A 371 0.19 -11.60 -27.61
C LYS A 371 1.66 -11.25 -27.43
N ARG A 372 2.52 -11.59 -28.41
CA ARG A 372 3.95 -11.21 -28.34
C ARG A 372 4.12 -9.70 -28.31
N LYS A 373 3.36 -8.97 -29.15
CA LYS A 373 3.38 -7.51 -29.14
C LYS A 373 2.98 -6.93 -27.78
N ALA A 374 1.91 -7.42 -27.16
CA ALA A 374 1.50 -6.97 -25.81
C ALA A 374 2.59 -7.23 -24.76
N VAL A 375 3.33 -8.34 -24.85
CA VAL A 375 4.48 -8.63 -23.99
C VAL A 375 5.64 -7.64 -24.24
N GLU A 376 5.91 -7.27 -25.51
CA GLU A 376 6.92 -6.27 -25.85
C GLU A 376 6.54 -4.88 -25.35
N ASP A 377 5.25 -4.51 -25.46
CA ASP A 377 4.72 -3.25 -24.93
C ASP A 377 4.82 -3.21 -23.40
N ALA A 378 4.54 -4.33 -22.72
CA ALA A 378 4.76 -4.46 -21.27
C ALA A 378 6.25 -4.39 -20.89
N ARG A 379 7.16 -4.94 -21.70
CA ARG A 379 8.62 -4.78 -21.50
C ARG A 379 9.03 -3.31 -21.63
N SER A 380 8.52 -2.63 -22.65
CA SER A 380 8.75 -1.19 -22.85
C SER A 380 8.20 -0.34 -21.70
N ALA A 381 7.11 -0.80 -21.07
CA ALA A 381 6.56 -0.14 -19.88
C ALA A 381 7.53 -0.24 -18.69
N VAL A 382 8.21 -1.38 -18.49
CA VAL A 382 9.26 -1.51 -17.45
C VAL A 382 10.37 -0.48 -17.64
N ASP A 383 10.81 -0.25 -18.87
CA ASP A 383 11.87 0.74 -19.15
C ASP A 383 11.41 2.18 -18.88
N ARG A 384 10.11 2.47 -19.06
CA ARG A 384 9.51 3.79 -18.75
C ARG A 384 9.24 4.01 -17.26
N PHE A 385 9.00 2.93 -16.51
CA PHE A 385 8.65 2.96 -15.08
C PHE A 385 9.52 1.96 -14.30
N PRO A 386 10.85 2.16 -14.26
CA PRO A 386 11.80 1.15 -13.76
C PRO A 386 11.65 0.84 -12.25
N LEU A 387 11.02 1.73 -11.49
CA LEU A 387 10.79 1.55 -10.05
C LEU A 387 9.38 1.04 -9.72
N SER A 388 8.52 0.85 -10.72
CA SER A 388 7.15 0.38 -10.50
C SER A 388 7.11 -1.13 -10.38
N THR A 389 6.81 -1.62 -9.18
CA THR A 389 6.62 -3.05 -8.90
C THR A 389 5.45 -3.62 -9.68
N MET A 390 4.31 -2.89 -9.76
CA MET A 390 3.13 -3.37 -10.48
C MET A 390 3.36 -3.52 -11.99
N ILE A 391 4.21 -2.67 -12.60
CA ILE A 391 4.59 -2.80 -14.02
C ILE A 391 5.50 -4.01 -14.21
N ALA A 392 6.49 -4.19 -13.34
CA ALA A 392 7.38 -5.33 -13.39
C ALA A 392 6.62 -6.65 -13.18
N GLU A 393 5.70 -6.71 -12.22
CA GLU A 393 4.84 -7.88 -11.98
C GLU A 393 3.94 -8.18 -13.19
N ASN A 394 3.34 -7.16 -13.82
CA ASN A 394 2.56 -7.39 -15.04
C ASN A 394 3.39 -8.03 -16.16
N TYR A 395 4.61 -7.54 -16.39
CA TYR A 395 5.50 -8.14 -17.39
C TYR A 395 5.85 -9.61 -17.05
N VAL A 396 6.14 -9.90 -15.79
CA VAL A 396 6.40 -11.25 -15.30
C VAL A 396 5.20 -12.18 -15.51
N ASP A 397 3.98 -11.71 -15.19
CA ASP A 397 2.74 -12.48 -15.40
C ASP A 397 2.51 -12.81 -16.88
N LEU A 398 2.80 -11.85 -17.77
CA LEU A 398 2.66 -12.04 -19.21
C LEU A 398 3.70 -13.01 -19.74
N LEU A 399 4.96 -12.94 -19.29
CA LEU A 399 6.01 -13.93 -19.61
C LEU A 399 5.61 -15.33 -19.14
N TYR A 400 5.08 -15.44 -17.92
CA TYR A 400 4.60 -16.71 -17.40
C TYR A 400 3.47 -17.30 -18.25
N SER A 401 2.51 -16.47 -18.66
CA SER A 401 1.38 -16.84 -19.51
C SER A 401 1.81 -17.27 -20.93
N GLN A 402 2.98 -16.82 -21.39
CA GLN A 402 3.58 -17.22 -22.67
C GLN A 402 4.54 -18.41 -22.54
N ASN A 403 4.66 -19.02 -21.35
CA ASN A 403 5.64 -20.07 -21.03
C ASN A 403 7.12 -19.64 -21.25
N GLU A 404 7.39 -18.35 -21.22
CA GLU A 404 8.75 -17.77 -21.39
C GLU A 404 9.53 -17.79 -20.06
N HIS A 405 9.54 -18.96 -19.39
CA HIS A 405 10.06 -19.12 -18.03
C HIS A 405 11.52 -18.74 -17.86
N GLN A 406 12.39 -18.97 -18.87
CA GLN A 406 13.78 -18.59 -18.78
C GLN A 406 13.95 -17.05 -18.84
N LYS A 407 13.17 -16.37 -19.68
CA LYS A 407 13.18 -14.90 -19.73
C LYS A 407 12.68 -14.29 -18.43
N LEU A 408 11.63 -14.89 -17.87
CA LEU A 408 11.07 -14.50 -16.57
C LEU A 408 12.12 -14.59 -15.46
N ILE A 409 12.82 -15.72 -15.35
CA ILE A 409 13.88 -15.93 -14.34
C ILE A 409 15.00 -14.90 -14.52
N ASN A 410 15.46 -14.69 -15.75
CA ASN A 410 16.51 -13.71 -16.04
C ASN A 410 16.07 -12.29 -15.66
N PHE A 411 14.82 -11.93 -15.97
CA PHE A 411 14.24 -10.64 -15.62
C PHE A 411 14.17 -10.46 -14.10
N LEU A 412 13.61 -11.42 -13.36
CA LEU A 412 13.51 -11.34 -11.90
C LEU A 412 14.87 -11.15 -11.22
N ARG A 413 15.91 -11.85 -11.72
CA ARG A 413 17.27 -11.75 -11.16
C ARG A 413 17.96 -10.41 -11.42
N SER A 414 17.59 -9.70 -12.48
CA SER A 414 18.18 -8.42 -12.87
C SER A 414 17.34 -7.20 -12.49
N ASN A 415 16.05 -7.39 -12.18
CA ASN A 415 15.13 -6.30 -11.87
C ASN A 415 15.16 -5.96 -10.39
N THR A 416 15.20 -4.66 -10.05
CA THR A 416 15.27 -4.16 -8.67
C THR A 416 13.92 -3.69 -8.13
N ALA A 417 12.89 -3.55 -8.97
CA ALA A 417 11.56 -3.13 -8.52
C ALA A 417 10.83 -4.24 -7.73
N ILE A 418 11.11 -5.52 -8.06
CA ILE A 418 10.58 -6.65 -7.30
C ILE A 418 11.66 -7.07 -6.30
N SER A 419 11.37 -6.90 -5.02
CA SER A 419 12.32 -7.25 -3.96
C SER A 419 12.64 -8.75 -3.97
N GLN A 420 13.92 -9.08 -4.01
CA GLN A 420 14.41 -10.45 -3.93
C GLN A 420 14.19 -11.11 -2.55
N GLU A 421 13.91 -10.30 -1.54
CA GLU A 421 13.57 -10.76 -0.18
C GLU A 421 12.05 -10.97 -0.02
N SER A 422 11.27 -10.83 -1.07
CA SER A 422 9.81 -11.03 -1.01
C SER A 422 9.42 -12.49 -1.25
N SER A 423 8.41 -12.96 -0.54
CA SER A 423 7.83 -14.29 -0.76
C SER A 423 7.29 -14.45 -2.19
N ASN A 424 6.79 -13.37 -2.81
CA ASN A 424 6.30 -13.37 -4.19
C ASN A 424 7.43 -13.64 -5.20
N TYR A 425 8.60 -13.02 -5.01
CA TYR A 425 9.78 -13.29 -5.84
C TYR A 425 10.13 -14.79 -5.86
N HIS A 426 10.20 -15.39 -4.67
CA HIS A 426 10.51 -16.81 -4.54
C HIS A 426 9.39 -17.71 -5.11
N ALA A 427 8.13 -17.34 -4.92
CA ALA A 427 6.99 -18.08 -5.51
C ALA A 427 7.06 -18.10 -7.05
N LEU A 428 7.36 -16.96 -7.67
CA LEU A 428 7.49 -16.83 -9.14
C LEU A 428 8.65 -17.64 -9.68
N LEU A 429 9.81 -17.62 -9.01
CA LEU A 429 10.96 -18.45 -9.38
C LEU A 429 10.67 -19.93 -9.22
N ALA A 430 10.08 -20.36 -8.09
CA ALA A 430 9.73 -21.75 -7.84
C ALA A 430 8.82 -22.32 -8.94
N ARG A 431 7.74 -21.58 -9.27
CA ARG A 431 6.79 -21.98 -10.34
C ARG A 431 7.46 -22.04 -11.72
N SER A 432 8.39 -21.13 -12.00
CA SER A 432 9.10 -21.12 -13.27
C SER A 432 10.12 -22.27 -13.36
N TYR A 433 10.85 -22.56 -12.28
CA TYR A 433 11.75 -23.71 -12.25
C TYR A 433 11.01 -25.05 -12.29
N GLU A 434 9.82 -25.16 -11.70
CA GLU A 434 8.93 -26.31 -11.85
C GLU A 434 8.62 -26.58 -13.33
N LYS A 435 8.20 -25.54 -14.08
CA LYS A 435 7.91 -25.65 -15.52
C LYS A 435 9.13 -26.02 -16.37
N LEU A 436 10.32 -25.66 -15.92
CA LEU A 436 11.59 -26.02 -16.57
C LEU A 436 12.15 -27.39 -16.09
N GLY A 437 11.46 -28.08 -15.18
CA GLY A 437 11.88 -29.38 -14.64
C GLY A 437 13.09 -29.32 -13.70
N LYS A 438 13.49 -28.12 -13.21
CA LYS A 438 14.64 -27.92 -12.32
C LYS A 438 14.22 -28.04 -10.86
N LYS A 439 14.11 -29.27 -10.37
CA LYS A 439 13.52 -29.59 -9.07
C LYS A 439 14.29 -29.01 -7.87
N SER A 440 15.60 -29.11 -7.84
CA SER A 440 16.41 -28.54 -6.74
C SER A 440 16.17 -27.04 -6.58
N LEU A 441 16.16 -26.28 -7.67
CA LEU A 441 15.87 -24.83 -7.66
C LEU A 441 14.41 -24.52 -7.32
N GLN A 442 13.47 -25.34 -7.81
CA GLN A 442 12.06 -25.22 -7.43
C GLN A 442 11.90 -25.34 -5.92
N TYR A 443 12.46 -26.40 -5.32
CA TYR A 443 12.34 -26.64 -3.88
C TYR A 443 13.12 -25.63 -3.04
N LEU A 444 14.27 -25.15 -3.50
CA LEU A 444 15.02 -24.06 -2.88
C LEU A 444 14.13 -22.82 -2.71
N HIS A 445 13.55 -22.35 -3.83
CA HIS A 445 12.73 -21.14 -3.79
C HIS A 445 11.38 -21.37 -3.09
N THR A 446 10.79 -22.58 -3.16
CA THR A 446 9.61 -22.90 -2.35
C THR A 446 9.93 -22.88 -0.87
N GLY A 447 11.09 -23.38 -0.47
CA GLY A 447 11.57 -23.34 0.91
C GLY A 447 11.78 -21.92 1.42
N GLU A 448 12.42 -21.05 0.64
CA GLU A 448 12.57 -19.63 0.99
C GLU A 448 11.23 -18.92 1.11
N MET A 449 10.30 -19.19 0.21
CA MET A 449 8.94 -18.65 0.29
C MET A 449 8.27 -19.03 1.63
N TYR A 450 8.36 -20.30 2.05
CA TYR A 450 7.81 -20.74 3.33
C TYR A 450 8.53 -20.14 4.53
N ALA A 451 9.86 -19.98 4.45
CA ALA A 451 10.64 -19.33 5.50
C ALA A 451 10.19 -17.87 5.70
N LEU A 452 9.99 -17.13 4.61
CA LEU A 452 9.46 -15.76 4.63
C LEU A 452 8.01 -15.67 5.15
N TYR A 453 7.22 -16.73 4.96
CA TYR A 453 5.90 -16.84 5.61
C TYR A 453 5.99 -17.26 7.09
N GLY A 454 7.19 -17.54 7.62
CA GLY A 454 7.38 -18.01 8.99
C GLY A 454 6.93 -19.45 9.22
N SER A 455 6.79 -20.23 8.16
CA SER A 455 6.47 -21.67 8.20
C SER A 455 7.78 -22.47 8.16
N THR A 456 8.58 -22.36 9.24
CA THR A 456 9.94 -22.93 9.30
C THR A 456 9.95 -24.44 9.05
N GLU A 457 8.97 -25.18 9.57
CA GLU A 457 8.87 -26.63 9.35
C GLU A 457 8.61 -26.98 7.89
N ALA A 458 7.71 -26.24 7.20
CA ALA A 458 7.46 -26.42 5.77
C ALA A 458 8.71 -26.03 4.94
N ALA A 459 9.44 -24.98 5.34
CA ALA A 459 10.68 -24.59 4.69
C ALA A 459 11.74 -25.69 4.79
N VAL A 460 11.96 -26.27 5.97
CA VAL A 460 12.86 -27.42 6.21
C VAL A 460 12.47 -28.60 5.33
N TYR A 461 11.17 -28.90 5.24
CA TYR A 461 10.69 -30.00 4.40
C TYR A 461 11.01 -29.76 2.92
N GLN A 462 10.74 -28.57 2.38
CA GLN A 462 11.04 -28.23 0.97
C GLN A 462 12.54 -28.26 0.68
N MET A 463 13.37 -27.69 1.55
CA MET A 463 14.83 -27.74 1.40
C MET A 463 15.35 -29.20 1.40
N THR A 464 14.77 -30.07 2.22
CA THR A 464 15.10 -31.49 2.23
C THR A 464 14.73 -32.20 0.93
N LEU A 465 13.60 -31.83 0.31
CA LEU A 465 13.23 -32.32 -1.01
C LEU A 465 14.21 -31.80 -2.09
N GLY A 466 14.63 -30.56 -2.02
CA GLY A 466 15.63 -29.98 -2.91
C GLY A 466 16.98 -30.69 -2.84
N GLN A 467 17.43 -31.01 -1.63
CA GLN A 467 18.64 -31.80 -1.40
C GLN A 467 18.53 -33.21 -2.05
N LYS A 468 17.39 -33.87 -1.91
CA LYS A 468 17.15 -35.23 -2.46
C LYS A 468 16.99 -35.22 -3.98
N ALA A 469 16.51 -34.14 -4.58
CA ALA A 469 16.32 -34.06 -6.03
C ALA A 469 17.64 -34.12 -6.79
N ALA A 470 18.73 -33.58 -6.24
CA ALA A 470 20.10 -33.71 -6.68
C ALA A 470 20.33 -33.40 -8.19
N ASP A 471 19.48 -32.57 -8.78
CA ASP A 471 19.58 -32.11 -10.19
C ASP A 471 20.18 -30.70 -10.31
N GLY A 472 20.57 -30.11 -9.17
CA GLY A 472 21.26 -28.81 -9.08
C GLY A 472 22.77 -28.95 -9.33
N ASP A 473 23.37 -27.83 -9.77
CA ASP A 473 24.83 -27.71 -9.79
C ASP A 473 25.41 -27.63 -8.37
N PHE A 474 26.73 -27.68 -8.27
CA PHE A 474 27.45 -27.62 -6.99
C PHE A 474 27.06 -26.40 -6.15
N TYR A 475 26.88 -25.23 -6.80
CA TYR A 475 26.50 -23.99 -6.11
C TYR A 475 25.10 -24.08 -5.53
N THR A 476 24.13 -24.51 -6.33
CA THR A 476 22.73 -24.71 -5.89
C THR A 476 22.64 -25.70 -4.75
N MET A 477 23.34 -26.84 -4.83
CA MET A 477 23.32 -27.85 -3.77
C MET A 477 23.95 -27.34 -2.48
N SER A 478 25.08 -26.62 -2.59
CA SER A 478 25.73 -25.98 -1.42
C SER A 478 24.84 -24.93 -0.74
N GLN A 479 24.09 -24.15 -1.53
CA GLN A 479 23.13 -23.17 -1.02
C GLN A 479 21.99 -23.84 -0.26
N ILE A 480 21.43 -24.93 -0.82
CA ILE A 480 20.38 -25.71 -0.15
C ILE A 480 20.90 -26.29 1.17
N ASP A 481 22.10 -26.88 1.19
CA ASP A 481 22.69 -27.48 2.39
C ASP A 481 22.97 -26.45 3.48
N ALA A 482 23.47 -25.29 3.13
CA ALA A 482 23.70 -24.20 4.08
C ALA A 482 22.38 -23.73 4.69
N ARG A 483 21.40 -23.44 3.83
CA ARG A 483 20.11 -22.91 4.26
C ARG A 483 19.30 -23.92 5.09
N LEU A 484 19.38 -25.21 4.74
CA LEU A 484 18.74 -26.28 5.49
C LEU A 484 19.28 -26.39 6.93
N ARG A 485 20.59 -26.16 7.14
CA ARG A 485 21.17 -26.14 8.48
C ARG A 485 20.64 -24.98 9.32
N GLU A 486 20.61 -23.78 8.75
CA GLU A 486 20.08 -22.58 9.42
C GLU A 486 18.59 -22.77 9.81
N LEU A 487 17.76 -23.24 8.88
CA LEU A 487 16.35 -23.45 9.14
C LEU A 487 16.08 -24.55 10.19
N ARG A 488 16.92 -25.59 10.25
CA ARG A 488 16.81 -26.61 11.30
C ARG A 488 17.15 -26.06 12.69
N GLU A 489 18.17 -25.22 12.78
CA GLU A 489 18.52 -24.53 14.01
C GLU A 489 17.40 -23.60 14.48
N GLN A 490 16.88 -22.79 13.55
CA GLN A 490 15.73 -21.94 13.82
C GLN A 490 14.51 -22.73 14.32
N LEU A 491 14.20 -23.87 13.67
CA LEU A 491 13.08 -24.73 14.06
C LEU A 491 13.25 -25.31 15.49
N LEU A 492 14.48 -25.62 15.90
CA LEU A 492 14.77 -26.08 17.26
C LEU A 492 14.51 -24.96 18.26
N ILE A 493 14.98 -23.75 17.99
CA ILE A 493 14.75 -22.58 18.85
C ILE A 493 13.25 -22.28 18.98
N GLU A 494 12.51 -22.34 17.87
CA GLU A 494 11.04 -22.12 17.86
C GLU A 494 10.32 -23.19 18.73
N LYS A 495 10.72 -24.46 18.63
CA LYS A 495 10.16 -25.55 19.46
C LYS A 495 10.50 -25.44 20.95
N GLU A 496 11.66 -24.92 21.29
CA GLU A 496 12.03 -24.67 22.69
C GLU A 496 11.24 -23.51 23.29
N ARG A 497 10.99 -22.46 22.52
CA ARG A 497 10.18 -21.30 22.97
C ARG A 497 8.67 -21.64 23.09
N ALA A 498 8.19 -22.68 22.41
CA ALA A 498 6.81 -23.13 22.48
C ALA A 498 6.51 -24.10 23.62
N LYS A 499 7.55 -24.59 24.34
CA LYS A 499 7.45 -25.41 25.56
C LYS A 499 7.36 -24.53 26.81
#